data_2f8e9ec9ba81ac2a03cdad097bfa405d
#
_entry.id   2f8e9ec9ba81ac2a03cdad097bfa405d
#
_cell.length_a   1.000
_cell.length_b   1.000
_cell.length_c   1.000
_cell.angle_alpha   90.00
_cell.angle_beta   90.00
_cell.angle_gamma   90.00
#
_symmetry.space_group_name_H-M   'P 1'
#
loop_
_entity.id
_entity.type
_entity.pdbx_description
1 polymer ?
#
loop_
_entity_poly.entity_id
_entity_poly.type
_entity_poly.pdbx_seq_one_letter_code
_entity_poly.pdbx_strand_id
1 'polypeptide(L)'
;MSRLNVNYVVGSIAKSDIVAYKNVSYFVDILDDSIEEKIMKTTQPEFDKLKDVNRETVISLNKFLRDVRNMQVSDDAVIEKYIKENKYTFSIKDIREIAARTENVEYSVNLTEIISEIYSTGIYKMENLSKIIRKKDIKADNLDMKVLQNFIKPNLVINEEATKKKIADNMMSLRDKEIKIYKGDIIVKKGETIDSDALLKLEKLNLVRNGDKFRKIVGLAATFSLLMILIYYLLRKNAKKVVESKAFYPTLLTIMFVNTIYILFLNNEFFIYLLPFAMLPIISTILGNKVYAVIMTFSNMIILSREESWFLVTIAVSLVAIYKAANLVSRSDIVKLSFFLGIFQALMSFSYGLVNQSSFGLMMLMIVFSVFSGILTGMVSLAVLPYFEDYFEILTTMKLLELSDFSHTLLKQMLIKAPGTFHHSIMVGALAEGAAESIGANATFARIASYYHDIGKMKRPEFFVENQRDGVNPHNKIKPSLSALILTSHTKDGYIMGKENKLPKEILDVILQHHGTTLTQYFYYKALESGEEVVESNFRYSGPKPKTKESGIILLADTVEAATRTLENKSKEGIENFIRYLVKSKIEDKQLSDSDLTLGEIETVVQSFINTLQGVYHERIKYPKMDEKTKKN
;
A
#
# COMPACT_ATOMS: atom_id res chain seq x y z
N MET A 1 -44.77 -27.60 17.28
CA MET A 1 -43.52 -27.59 18.05
C MET A 1 -42.79 -26.29 17.79
N SER A 2 -42.77 -25.37 18.75
CA SER A 2 -42.12 -24.06 18.64
C SER A 2 -40.61 -24.25 18.46
N ARG A 3 -40.06 -23.74 17.39
CA ARG A 3 -38.62 -23.60 17.20
C ARG A 3 -38.12 -22.66 18.32
N LEU A 4 -37.54 -23.23 19.38
CA LEU A 4 -36.90 -22.46 20.45
C LEU A 4 -35.65 -21.79 19.87
N ASN A 5 -35.82 -20.54 19.39
CA ASN A 5 -34.72 -19.64 19.04
C ASN A 5 -34.04 -19.16 20.32
N VAL A 6 -33.28 -20.00 20.98
CA VAL A 6 -32.50 -19.63 22.19
C VAL A 6 -31.05 -19.40 21.79
N ASN A 7 -30.47 -18.28 22.23
CA ASN A 7 -29.05 -18.03 22.08
C ASN A 7 -28.28 -18.91 23.08
N TYR A 8 -27.84 -20.07 22.65
CA TYR A 8 -26.92 -20.90 23.39
C TYR A 8 -25.48 -20.49 23.08
N VAL A 9 -24.68 -20.36 24.13
CA VAL A 9 -23.23 -20.16 24.06
C VAL A 9 -22.54 -21.22 24.90
N VAL A 10 -21.28 -21.50 24.63
CA VAL A 10 -20.48 -22.41 25.46
C VAL A 10 -20.53 -21.94 26.90
N GLY A 11 -20.81 -22.89 27.82
CA GLY A 11 -21.00 -22.61 29.25
C GLY A 11 -22.42 -22.24 29.67
N SER A 12 -23.38 -22.06 28.74
CA SER A 12 -24.79 -21.87 29.10
C SER A 12 -25.43 -23.20 29.55
N ILE A 13 -26.41 -23.11 30.45
CA ILE A 13 -27.14 -24.28 30.96
C ILE A 13 -28.41 -24.50 30.15
N ALA A 14 -28.62 -25.72 29.68
CA ALA A 14 -29.81 -26.09 28.93
C ALA A 14 -31.08 -26.02 29.83
N LYS A 15 -32.07 -25.23 29.41
CA LYS A 15 -33.35 -25.05 30.16
C LYS A 15 -34.32 -26.21 29.99
N SER A 16 -34.16 -27.03 28.96
CA SER A 16 -34.93 -28.22 28.64
C SER A 16 -34.05 -29.18 27.83
N ASP A 17 -34.47 -30.44 27.72
CA ASP A 17 -33.81 -31.39 26.82
C ASP A 17 -33.84 -30.86 25.39
N ILE A 18 -32.67 -30.85 24.72
CA ILE A 18 -32.54 -30.42 23.33
C ILE A 18 -32.36 -31.65 22.46
N VAL A 19 -33.37 -31.93 21.63
CA VAL A 19 -33.47 -33.13 20.80
C VAL A 19 -33.33 -32.79 19.35
N ALA A 20 -32.62 -33.62 18.60
CA ALA A 20 -32.47 -33.48 17.16
C ALA A 20 -33.82 -33.69 16.45
N TYR A 21 -34.25 -32.74 15.63
CA TYR A 21 -35.52 -32.77 14.91
C TYR A 21 -35.42 -33.36 13.51
N LYS A 22 -34.19 -33.54 13.00
CA LYS A 22 -33.87 -34.11 11.67
C LYS A 22 -32.57 -34.90 11.75
N ASN A 23 -32.37 -35.79 10.75
CA ASN A 23 -31.08 -36.44 10.57
C ASN A 23 -30.08 -35.44 9.97
N VAL A 24 -28.88 -35.40 10.47
CA VAL A 24 -27.76 -34.58 9.96
C VAL A 24 -26.50 -35.44 10.01
N SER A 25 -25.76 -35.46 8.91
CA SER A 25 -24.39 -35.97 8.91
C SER A 25 -23.43 -34.88 8.51
N TYR A 26 -22.27 -34.83 9.14
CA TYR A 26 -21.23 -33.85 8.80
C TYR A 26 -19.86 -34.42 9.14
N PHE A 27 -18.85 -33.99 8.37
CA PHE A 27 -17.47 -34.22 8.71
C PHE A 27 -16.99 -33.11 9.64
N VAL A 28 -16.13 -33.45 10.57
CA VAL A 28 -15.52 -32.43 11.46
C VAL A 28 -14.56 -31.61 10.64
N ASP A 29 -14.87 -30.33 10.47
CA ASP A 29 -13.98 -29.39 9.79
C ASP A 29 -12.91 -28.93 10.82
N ILE A 30 -11.65 -29.32 10.59
CA ILE A 30 -10.53 -29.05 11.51
C ILE A 30 -10.18 -27.56 11.57
N LEU A 31 -10.76 -26.74 10.72
CA LEU A 31 -10.61 -25.29 10.74
C LEU A 31 -11.37 -24.58 11.87
N ASP A 32 -12.04 -25.34 12.76
CA ASP A 32 -12.70 -24.76 13.93
C ASP A 32 -11.70 -24.74 15.10
N ASP A 33 -11.16 -23.54 15.38
CA ASP A 33 -10.18 -23.27 16.46
C ASP A 33 -10.63 -23.88 17.82
N SER A 34 -11.93 -24.02 18.04
CA SER A 34 -12.51 -24.60 19.26
C SER A 34 -12.26 -26.10 19.40
N ILE A 35 -12.23 -26.85 18.30
CA ILE A 35 -11.97 -28.28 18.26
C ILE A 35 -10.47 -28.54 18.42
N GLU A 36 -9.66 -27.73 17.74
CA GLU A 36 -8.20 -27.78 17.86
C GLU A 36 -7.77 -27.54 19.32
N GLU A 37 -8.30 -26.50 19.95
CA GLU A 37 -8.03 -26.19 21.36
C GLU A 37 -8.48 -27.31 22.32
N LYS A 38 -9.61 -27.96 22.01
CA LYS A 38 -10.10 -29.10 22.79
C LYS A 38 -9.18 -30.33 22.67
N ILE A 39 -8.75 -30.64 21.43
CA ILE A 39 -7.81 -31.75 21.19
C ILE A 39 -6.48 -31.49 21.90
N MET A 40 -5.95 -30.25 21.78
CA MET A 40 -4.73 -29.87 22.51
C MET A 40 -4.86 -30.03 24.02
N LYS A 41 -5.98 -29.62 24.61
CA LYS A 41 -6.22 -29.72 26.06
C LYS A 41 -6.51 -31.16 26.55
N THR A 42 -7.10 -32.01 25.71
CA THR A 42 -7.48 -33.38 26.11
C THR A 42 -6.43 -34.42 25.75
N THR A 43 -5.52 -34.14 24.84
CA THR A 43 -4.46 -35.08 24.47
C THR A 43 -3.43 -35.14 25.58
N GLN A 44 -3.28 -36.34 26.18
CA GLN A 44 -2.25 -36.56 27.17
C GLN A 44 -0.86 -36.49 26.53
N PRO A 45 0.06 -35.73 27.14
CA PRO A 45 1.42 -35.60 26.62
C PRO A 45 2.15 -36.94 26.63
N GLU A 46 2.99 -37.17 25.68
CA GLU A 46 3.94 -38.27 25.64
C GLU A 46 5.19 -37.91 26.45
N PHE A 47 5.76 -38.91 27.11
CA PHE A 47 6.89 -38.70 28.00
C PHE A 47 8.06 -39.59 27.62
N ASP A 48 9.25 -39.04 27.67
CA ASP A 48 10.51 -39.76 27.60
C ASP A 48 11.03 -40.05 29.00
N LYS A 49 11.56 -41.28 29.21
CA LYS A 49 12.18 -41.67 30.49
C LYS A 49 13.67 -41.36 30.48
N LEU A 50 14.11 -40.57 31.44
CA LEU A 50 15.52 -40.33 31.71
C LEU A 50 16.12 -41.57 32.40
N LYS A 51 17.04 -42.26 31.72
CA LYS A 51 17.60 -43.55 32.17
C LYS A 51 18.52 -43.41 33.38
N ASP A 52 19.23 -42.29 33.51
CA ASP A 52 20.26 -42.13 34.55
C ASP A 52 19.71 -41.72 35.94
N VAL A 53 18.50 -41.14 36.00
CA VAL A 53 17.91 -40.63 37.26
C VAL A 53 17.73 -41.72 38.32
N ASN A 54 17.32 -42.93 37.91
CA ASN A 54 17.18 -44.05 38.84
C ASN A 54 18.54 -44.41 39.49
N ARG A 55 19.57 -44.56 38.67
CA ARG A 55 20.92 -44.88 39.11
C ARG A 55 21.52 -43.82 40.03
N GLU A 56 21.36 -42.55 39.66
CA GLU A 56 21.83 -41.43 40.48
C GLU A 56 21.11 -41.35 41.82
N THR A 57 19.79 -41.56 41.83
CA THR A 57 18.97 -41.56 43.06
C THR A 57 19.41 -42.68 44.00
N VAL A 58 19.59 -43.92 43.49
CA VAL A 58 20.03 -45.06 44.29
C VAL A 58 21.45 -44.83 44.84
N ILE A 59 22.37 -44.29 44.06
CA ILE A 59 23.72 -43.94 44.52
C ILE A 59 23.64 -42.89 45.66
N SER A 60 22.86 -41.84 45.47
CA SER A 60 22.69 -40.76 46.45
C SER A 60 22.05 -41.27 47.74
N LEU A 61 21.00 -42.13 47.66
CA LEU A 61 20.38 -42.76 48.78
C LEU A 61 21.37 -43.65 49.55
N ASN A 62 22.08 -44.53 48.87
CA ASN A 62 23.04 -45.44 49.50
C ASN A 62 24.22 -44.69 50.16
N LYS A 63 24.66 -43.57 49.60
CA LYS A 63 25.61 -42.68 50.24
C LYS A 63 25.02 -42.11 51.54
N PHE A 64 23.81 -41.55 51.47
CA PHE A 64 23.11 -41.00 52.65
C PHE A 64 22.93 -42.06 53.76
N LEU A 65 22.44 -43.24 53.41
CA LEU A 65 22.24 -44.30 54.40
C LEU A 65 23.54 -44.74 55.09
N ARG A 66 24.64 -44.79 54.38
CA ARG A 66 26.00 -45.04 54.91
C ARG A 66 26.44 -43.91 55.84
N ASP A 67 26.26 -42.67 55.45
CA ASP A 67 26.67 -41.50 56.24
C ASP A 67 25.87 -41.44 57.52
N VAL A 68 24.57 -41.64 57.46
CA VAL A 68 23.65 -41.66 58.64
C VAL A 68 23.94 -42.83 59.60
N ARG A 69 24.29 -44.00 59.06
CA ARG A 69 24.69 -45.15 59.89
C ARG A 69 25.92 -44.82 60.73
N ASN A 70 26.89 -44.06 60.17
CA ASN A 70 28.08 -43.65 60.92
C ASN A 70 27.78 -42.55 61.97
N MET A 71 26.60 -41.92 61.91
CA MET A 71 26.19 -40.85 62.84
C MET A 71 25.34 -41.34 64.02
N GLN A 72 25.13 -42.61 64.14
CA GLN A 72 24.26 -43.22 65.22
C GLN A 72 24.70 -42.77 66.61
N VAL A 73 25.99 -42.62 66.86
CA VAL A 73 26.60 -42.24 68.15
C VAL A 73 27.05 -40.77 68.15
N SER A 74 26.72 -39.98 67.15
CA SER A 74 27.16 -38.58 67.02
C SER A 74 26.28 -37.62 67.83
N ASP A 75 26.85 -36.52 68.31
CA ASP A 75 26.12 -35.45 69.00
C ASP A 75 25.11 -34.77 68.07
N ASP A 76 24.00 -34.31 68.71
CA ASP A 76 22.89 -33.65 67.98
C ASP A 76 23.36 -32.48 67.13
N ALA A 77 24.37 -31.72 67.53
CA ALA A 77 24.98 -30.60 66.77
C ALA A 77 25.59 -31.09 65.44
N VAL A 78 26.20 -32.29 65.42
CA VAL A 78 26.81 -32.85 64.20
C VAL A 78 25.72 -33.29 63.22
N ILE A 79 24.67 -33.88 63.74
CA ILE A 79 23.50 -34.33 62.97
C ILE A 79 22.80 -33.10 62.36
N GLU A 80 22.59 -32.06 63.16
CA GLU A 80 21.95 -30.81 62.66
C GLU A 80 22.77 -30.13 61.58
N LYS A 81 24.10 -30.05 61.71
CA LYS A 81 25.02 -29.53 60.70
C LYS A 81 24.93 -30.34 59.41
N TYR A 82 24.92 -31.67 59.49
CA TYR A 82 24.82 -32.54 58.31
C TYR A 82 23.50 -32.35 57.56
N ILE A 83 22.37 -32.24 58.27
CA ILE A 83 21.05 -31.96 57.70
C ILE A 83 21.07 -30.62 56.95
N LYS A 84 21.61 -29.55 57.54
CA LYS A 84 21.68 -28.20 56.93
C LYS A 84 22.59 -28.17 55.72
N GLU A 85 23.77 -28.76 55.79
CA GLU A 85 24.74 -28.77 54.67
C GLU A 85 24.21 -29.50 53.46
N ASN A 86 23.45 -30.58 53.64
CA ASN A 86 22.87 -31.35 52.54
C ASN A 86 21.44 -30.92 52.17
N LYS A 87 20.88 -29.91 52.85
CA LYS A 87 19.51 -29.41 52.62
C LYS A 87 18.41 -30.47 52.73
N TYR A 88 18.57 -31.43 53.64
CA TYR A 88 17.56 -32.45 53.87
C TYR A 88 16.40 -31.89 54.72
N THR A 89 15.20 -32.50 54.59
CA THR A 89 13.99 -32.12 55.37
C THR A 89 13.78 -33.01 56.59
N PHE A 90 14.79 -33.68 57.06
CA PHE A 90 14.74 -34.57 58.20
C PHE A 90 14.87 -33.82 59.58
N SER A 91 14.23 -34.33 60.63
CA SER A 91 14.56 -33.92 61.96
C SER A 91 15.70 -34.78 62.54
N ILE A 92 16.33 -34.35 63.64
CA ILE A 92 17.36 -35.13 64.33
C ILE A 92 16.83 -36.49 64.71
N LYS A 93 15.55 -36.54 65.15
CA LYS A 93 14.86 -37.79 65.50
C LYS A 93 14.73 -38.74 64.29
N ASP A 94 14.37 -38.18 63.13
CA ASP A 94 14.27 -38.97 61.89
C ASP A 94 15.63 -39.58 61.53
N ILE A 95 16.74 -38.82 61.63
CA ILE A 95 18.09 -39.33 61.34
C ILE A 95 18.50 -40.44 62.28
N ARG A 96 18.24 -40.30 63.58
CA ARG A 96 18.52 -41.38 64.59
C ARG A 96 17.72 -42.63 64.27
N GLU A 97 16.46 -42.49 63.91
CA GLU A 97 15.60 -43.64 63.59
C GLU A 97 16.06 -44.34 62.31
N ILE A 98 16.44 -43.54 61.25
CA ILE A 98 17.02 -44.11 60.03
C ILE A 98 18.34 -44.80 60.30
N ALA A 99 19.22 -44.22 61.17
CA ALA A 99 20.47 -44.84 61.57
C ALA A 99 20.25 -46.23 62.23
N ALA A 100 19.29 -46.31 63.13
CA ALA A 100 18.94 -47.58 63.77
C ALA A 100 18.40 -48.64 62.79
N ARG A 101 17.59 -48.21 61.80
CA ARG A 101 17.06 -49.12 60.78
C ARG A 101 18.15 -49.55 59.76
N THR A 102 19.17 -48.78 59.54
CA THR A 102 20.27 -49.10 58.62
C THR A 102 21.27 -50.12 59.15
N GLU A 103 21.13 -50.55 60.45
CA GLU A 103 21.84 -51.72 60.94
C GLU A 103 21.40 -52.99 60.23
N ASN A 104 20.14 -53.09 59.86
CA ASN A 104 19.64 -54.17 59.02
C ASN A 104 19.84 -53.83 57.50
N VAL A 105 20.65 -54.65 56.85
CA VAL A 105 20.93 -54.48 55.38
C VAL A 105 19.64 -54.57 54.54
N GLU A 106 18.66 -55.33 55.01
CA GLU A 106 17.37 -55.50 54.35
C GLU A 106 16.60 -54.19 54.19
N TYR A 107 16.77 -53.22 55.09
CA TYR A 107 16.16 -51.88 54.98
C TYR A 107 16.65 -51.10 53.78
N SER A 108 17.95 -51.11 53.52
CA SER A 108 18.55 -50.40 52.38
C SER A 108 18.16 -51.07 51.07
N VAL A 109 18.07 -52.40 51.04
CA VAL A 109 17.63 -53.14 49.83
C VAL A 109 16.16 -52.83 49.55
N ASN A 110 15.29 -52.88 50.58
CA ASN A 110 13.88 -52.56 50.40
C ASN A 110 13.63 -51.15 49.88
N LEU A 111 14.31 -50.12 50.40
CA LEU A 111 14.18 -48.75 49.87
C LEU A 111 14.67 -48.63 48.42
N THR A 112 15.71 -49.37 48.04
CA THR A 112 16.23 -49.39 46.65
C THR A 112 15.24 -50.07 45.71
N GLU A 113 14.59 -51.16 46.15
CA GLU A 113 13.54 -51.80 45.36
C GLU A 113 12.33 -50.91 45.18
N ILE A 114 11.87 -50.23 46.27
CA ILE A 114 10.79 -49.24 46.19
C ILE A 114 11.12 -48.15 45.17
N ILE A 115 12.32 -47.56 45.18
CA ILE A 115 12.76 -46.54 44.21
C ILE A 115 12.72 -47.10 42.81
N SER A 116 13.24 -48.31 42.60
CA SER A 116 13.24 -48.93 41.27
C SER A 116 11.82 -49.19 40.75
N GLU A 117 10.91 -49.59 41.61
CA GLU A 117 9.50 -49.81 41.29
C GLU A 117 8.79 -48.49 40.94
N ILE A 118 9.05 -47.43 41.70
CA ILE A 118 8.52 -46.10 41.42
C ILE A 118 9.01 -45.61 40.07
N TYR A 119 10.31 -45.71 39.79
CA TYR A 119 10.89 -45.29 38.50
C TYR A 119 10.50 -46.18 37.32
N SER A 120 10.13 -47.44 37.57
CA SER A 120 9.55 -48.30 36.53
C SER A 120 8.24 -47.71 35.98
N THR A 121 7.45 -47.09 36.84
CA THR A 121 6.21 -46.39 36.47
C THR A 121 6.48 -45.02 35.88
N GLY A 122 7.49 -44.32 36.40
CA GLY A 122 7.89 -42.96 36.00
C GLY A 122 7.16 -41.85 36.75
N ILE A 123 7.88 -40.79 37.07
CA ILE A 123 7.40 -39.61 37.79
C ILE A 123 7.62 -38.36 36.93
N TYR A 124 6.56 -37.62 36.68
CA TYR A 124 6.63 -36.31 36.00
C TYR A 124 6.69 -35.16 37.02
N LYS A 125 5.88 -35.25 38.11
CA LYS A 125 5.84 -34.24 39.19
C LYS A 125 5.86 -34.95 40.53
N MET A 126 6.51 -34.34 41.52
CA MET A 126 6.58 -34.91 42.90
C MET A 126 5.21 -35.13 43.55
N GLU A 127 4.21 -34.32 43.20
CA GLU A 127 2.81 -34.50 43.66
C GLU A 127 2.23 -35.86 43.26
N ASN A 128 2.77 -36.52 42.27
CA ASN A 128 2.31 -37.83 41.80
C ASN A 128 2.90 -38.99 42.62
N LEU A 129 3.92 -38.75 43.43
CA LEU A 129 4.59 -39.79 44.21
C LEU A 129 3.64 -40.58 45.10
N SER A 130 2.81 -39.91 45.92
CA SER A 130 1.83 -40.54 46.80
C SER A 130 0.75 -41.31 46.02
N LYS A 131 0.39 -40.86 44.80
CA LYS A 131 -0.56 -41.58 43.94
C LYS A 131 0.05 -42.88 43.40
N ILE A 132 1.33 -42.85 43.01
CA ILE A 132 2.06 -44.02 42.48
C ILE A 132 2.20 -45.09 43.59
N ILE A 133 2.60 -44.68 44.80
CA ILE A 133 2.75 -45.56 45.98
C ILE A 133 1.44 -46.25 46.26
N ARG A 134 0.31 -45.55 46.35
CA ARG A 134 -1.03 -46.14 46.56
C ARG A 134 -1.45 -47.04 45.40
N LYS A 135 -1.21 -46.66 44.16
CA LYS A 135 -1.61 -47.47 42.99
C LYS A 135 -0.85 -48.80 42.91
N LYS A 136 0.38 -48.84 43.40
CA LYS A 136 1.26 -50.00 43.38
C LYS A 136 1.21 -50.81 44.67
N ASP A 137 0.42 -50.40 45.66
CA ASP A 137 0.31 -51.02 47.00
C ASP A 137 1.69 -51.17 47.68
N ILE A 138 2.56 -50.19 47.51
CA ILE A 138 3.92 -50.18 48.07
C ILE A 138 3.79 -49.91 49.58
N LYS A 139 4.29 -50.80 50.38
CA LYS A 139 4.34 -50.67 51.83
C LYS A 139 5.51 -49.75 52.22
N ALA A 140 5.21 -48.49 52.45
CA ALA A 140 6.15 -47.48 52.94
C ALA A 140 5.52 -46.75 54.13
N ASP A 141 6.22 -46.72 55.25
CA ASP A 141 5.76 -45.97 56.41
C ASP A 141 6.03 -44.46 56.31
N ASN A 142 5.69 -43.69 57.34
CA ASN A 142 5.87 -42.22 57.29
C ASN A 142 7.34 -41.81 57.22
N LEU A 143 8.26 -42.59 57.74
CA LEU A 143 9.69 -42.30 57.66
C LEU A 143 10.26 -42.64 56.27
N ASP A 144 9.85 -43.78 55.73
CA ASP A 144 10.19 -44.17 54.35
C ASP A 144 9.70 -43.13 53.34
N MET A 145 8.48 -42.63 53.58
CA MET A 145 7.93 -41.54 52.75
C MET A 145 8.77 -40.26 52.78
N LYS A 146 9.28 -39.88 53.97
CA LYS A 146 10.20 -38.72 54.09
C LYS A 146 11.53 -38.98 53.34
N VAL A 147 12.07 -40.19 53.44
CA VAL A 147 13.27 -40.59 52.73
C VAL A 147 13.02 -40.51 51.22
N LEU A 148 11.95 -41.10 50.71
CA LEU A 148 11.60 -41.07 49.30
C LEU A 148 11.41 -39.64 48.77
N GLN A 149 10.79 -38.75 49.54
CA GLN A 149 10.58 -37.35 49.18
C GLN A 149 11.88 -36.55 49.05
N ASN A 150 12.91 -36.90 49.84
CA ASN A 150 14.21 -36.21 49.77
C ASN A 150 15.07 -36.65 48.58
N PHE A 151 14.90 -37.89 48.11
CA PHE A 151 15.81 -38.47 47.11
C PHE A 151 15.17 -38.64 45.74
N ILE A 152 13.87 -38.88 45.64
CA ILE A 152 13.21 -39.07 44.36
C ILE A 152 13.15 -37.75 43.59
N LYS A 153 13.53 -37.79 42.33
CA LYS A 153 13.42 -36.71 41.37
C LYS A 153 12.55 -37.14 40.18
N PRO A 154 11.87 -36.21 39.51
CA PRO A 154 11.16 -36.54 38.27
C PRO A 154 12.08 -37.19 37.23
N ASN A 155 11.64 -38.30 36.62
CA ASN A 155 12.36 -39.01 35.57
C ASN A 155 11.59 -39.06 34.24
N LEU A 156 10.46 -38.36 34.17
CA LEU A 156 9.71 -38.19 32.94
C LEU A 156 9.84 -36.76 32.47
N VAL A 157 10.18 -36.57 31.20
CA VAL A 157 10.22 -35.28 30.49
C VAL A 157 9.22 -35.35 29.35
N ILE A 158 8.48 -34.28 29.13
CA ILE A 158 7.54 -34.22 28.00
C ILE A 158 8.32 -34.32 26.70
N ASN A 159 7.94 -35.25 25.84
CA ASN A 159 8.42 -35.33 24.48
C ASN A 159 7.50 -34.46 23.60
N GLU A 160 7.95 -33.24 23.30
CA GLU A 160 7.15 -32.29 22.54
C GLU A 160 6.88 -32.77 21.09
N GLU A 161 7.84 -33.44 20.44
CA GLU A 161 7.66 -33.94 19.08
C GLU A 161 6.64 -35.08 19.03
N ALA A 162 6.78 -36.05 19.93
CA ALA A 162 5.83 -37.17 20.03
C ALA A 162 4.44 -36.67 20.42
N THR A 163 4.35 -35.68 21.33
CA THR A 163 3.10 -35.07 21.73
C THR A 163 2.44 -34.33 20.57
N LYS A 164 3.20 -33.51 19.81
CA LYS A 164 2.71 -32.83 18.61
C LYS A 164 2.24 -33.82 17.54
N LYS A 165 3.02 -34.87 17.30
CA LYS A 165 2.63 -35.95 16.38
C LYS A 165 1.31 -36.61 16.82
N LYS A 166 1.16 -36.92 18.09
CA LYS A 166 -0.06 -37.52 18.63
C LYS A 166 -1.27 -36.58 18.51
N ILE A 167 -1.08 -35.30 18.71
CA ILE A 167 -2.12 -34.28 18.46
C ILE A 167 -2.51 -34.28 16.99
N ALA A 168 -1.53 -34.27 16.08
CA ALA A 168 -1.77 -34.30 14.63
C ALA A 168 -2.50 -35.61 14.20
N ASP A 169 -2.09 -36.75 14.72
CA ASP A 169 -2.75 -38.05 14.45
C ASP A 169 -4.19 -38.05 14.96
N ASN A 170 -4.43 -37.51 16.18
CA ASN A 170 -5.79 -37.35 16.73
C ASN A 170 -6.63 -36.41 15.84
N MET A 171 -6.06 -35.32 15.36
CA MET A 171 -6.72 -34.41 14.40
C MET A 171 -7.06 -35.13 13.09
N MET A 172 -6.10 -35.88 12.52
CA MET A 172 -6.34 -36.64 11.28
C MET A 172 -7.42 -37.71 11.47
N SER A 173 -7.44 -38.42 12.59
CA SER A 173 -8.45 -39.45 12.86
C SER A 173 -9.88 -38.90 13.01
N LEU A 174 -10.01 -37.62 13.37
CA LEU A 174 -11.29 -36.94 13.44
C LEU A 174 -11.73 -36.41 12.07
N ARG A 175 -10.78 -36.08 11.16
CA ARG A 175 -11.05 -35.56 9.83
C ARG A 175 -11.85 -36.54 8.96
N ASP A 176 -11.63 -37.81 9.10
CA ASP A 176 -12.26 -38.87 8.33
C ASP A 176 -13.53 -39.43 9.00
N LYS A 177 -13.91 -38.89 10.17
CA LYS A 177 -15.04 -39.40 10.92
C LYS A 177 -16.31 -38.62 10.60
N GLU A 178 -17.19 -39.23 9.83
CA GLU A 178 -18.56 -38.73 9.64
C GLU A 178 -19.35 -38.85 10.94
N ILE A 179 -19.74 -37.71 11.52
CA ILE A 179 -20.65 -37.67 12.68
C ILE A 179 -22.07 -37.67 12.15
N LYS A 180 -22.84 -38.68 12.57
CA LYS A 180 -24.27 -38.83 12.25
C LYS A 180 -25.10 -38.53 13.48
N ILE A 181 -26.04 -37.62 13.35
CA ILE A 181 -27.05 -37.27 14.35
C ILE A 181 -28.39 -37.72 13.78
N TYR A 182 -29.10 -38.57 14.53
CA TYR A 182 -30.41 -39.06 14.10
C TYR A 182 -31.51 -38.22 14.73
N LYS A 183 -32.64 -38.13 14.05
CA LYS A 183 -33.84 -37.50 14.59
C LYS A 183 -34.27 -38.24 15.88
N GLY A 184 -34.40 -37.52 16.97
CA GLY A 184 -34.72 -38.06 18.28
C GLY A 184 -33.53 -38.18 19.22
N ASP A 185 -32.29 -38.03 18.75
CA ASP A 185 -31.11 -38.03 19.62
C ASP A 185 -31.14 -36.83 20.58
N ILE A 186 -30.87 -37.08 21.84
CA ILE A 186 -30.74 -36.01 22.84
C ILE A 186 -29.32 -35.45 22.73
N ILE A 187 -29.22 -34.17 22.35
CA ILE A 187 -27.95 -33.47 22.17
C ILE A 187 -27.44 -32.94 23.51
N VAL A 188 -28.33 -32.35 24.32
CA VAL A 188 -28.04 -31.85 25.67
C VAL A 188 -29.25 -32.07 26.56
N LYS A 189 -29.06 -32.59 27.77
CA LYS A 189 -30.15 -32.76 28.76
C LYS A 189 -30.38 -31.46 29.54
N LYS A 190 -31.60 -31.32 30.07
CA LYS A 190 -31.97 -30.22 30.96
C LYS A 190 -31.00 -30.15 32.13
N GLY A 191 -30.44 -28.96 32.39
CA GLY A 191 -29.51 -28.71 33.47
C GLY A 191 -28.04 -29.00 33.16
N GLU A 192 -27.73 -29.59 32.01
CA GLU A 192 -26.35 -29.77 31.53
C GLU A 192 -25.78 -28.48 30.92
N THR A 193 -24.49 -28.28 31.10
CA THR A 193 -23.77 -27.19 30.45
C THR A 193 -23.50 -27.54 28.99
N ILE A 194 -23.77 -26.59 28.09
CA ILE A 194 -23.50 -26.73 26.67
C ILE A 194 -21.99 -26.53 26.45
N ASP A 195 -21.32 -27.61 26.10
CA ASP A 195 -19.93 -27.57 25.71
C ASP A 195 -19.77 -27.22 24.19
N SER A 196 -18.55 -27.07 23.72
CA SER A 196 -18.26 -26.74 22.33
C SER A 196 -18.76 -27.79 21.33
N ASP A 197 -18.73 -29.08 21.69
CA ASP A 197 -19.21 -30.18 20.85
C ASP A 197 -20.74 -30.17 20.73
N ALA A 198 -21.43 -29.97 21.85
CA ALA A 198 -22.88 -29.81 21.87
C ALA A 198 -23.31 -28.57 21.06
N LEU A 199 -22.60 -27.44 21.22
CA LEU A 199 -22.90 -26.22 20.47
C LEU A 199 -22.74 -26.44 18.97
N LEU A 200 -21.67 -27.12 18.52
CA LEU A 200 -21.44 -27.45 17.12
C LEU A 200 -22.60 -28.33 16.55
N LYS A 201 -23.01 -29.36 17.32
CA LYS A 201 -24.16 -30.19 16.91
C LYS A 201 -25.46 -29.38 16.80
N LEU A 202 -25.68 -28.44 17.72
CA LEU A 202 -26.83 -27.55 17.71
C LEU A 202 -26.79 -26.57 16.51
N GLU A 203 -25.59 -26.09 16.15
CA GLU A 203 -25.40 -25.25 14.95
C GLU A 203 -25.70 -26.02 13.64
N LYS A 204 -25.18 -27.27 13.52
CA LYS A 204 -25.46 -28.13 12.35
C LYS A 204 -26.94 -28.52 12.24
N LEU A 205 -27.63 -28.57 13.38
CA LEU A 205 -29.07 -28.73 13.43
C LEU A 205 -29.87 -27.42 13.17
N ASN A 206 -29.21 -26.26 13.01
CA ASN A 206 -29.83 -24.94 12.92
C ASN A 206 -30.75 -24.59 14.10
N LEU A 207 -30.38 -25.06 15.31
CA LEU A 207 -31.11 -24.80 16.55
C LEU A 207 -30.55 -23.59 17.33
N VAL A 208 -29.35 -23.13 17.00
CA VAL A 208 -28.72 -21.94 17.59
C VAL A 208 -28.85 -20.78 16.63
N ARG A 209 -29.30 -19.66 17.15
CA ARG A 209 -29.28 -18.41 16.42
C ARG A 209 -27.87 -17.82 16.51
N ASN A 210 -27.20 -17.66 15.38
CA ASN A 210 -25.85 -17.07 15.25
C ASN A 210 -25.84 -15.57 15.64
N GLY A 211 -26.26 -15.23 16.88
CA GLY A 211 -26.28 -13.86 17.38
C GLY A 211 -24.89 -13.23 17.40
N ASP A 212 -23.86 -14.03 17.65
CA ASP A 212 -22.48 -13.55 17.66
C ASP A 212 -21.95 -13.30 16.24
N LYS A 213 -22.34 -14.10 15.26
CA LYS A 213 -22.00 -13.83 13.84
C LYS A 213 -22.67 -12.54 13.37
N PHE A 214 -23.94 -12.31 13.73
CA PHE A 214 -24.64 -11.07 13.39
C PHE A 214 -24.00 -9.85 14.06
N ARG A 215 -23.67 -9.94 15.36
CA ARG A 215 -22.96 -8.86 16.08
C ARG A 215 -21.59 -8.60 15.50
N LYS A 216 -20.82 -9.65 15.16
CA LYS A 216 -19.53 -9.50 14.46
C LYS A 216 -19.69 -8.81 13.10
N ILE A 217 -20.68 -9.22 12.28
CA ILE A 217 -20.97 -8.59 10.99
C ILE A 217 -21.35 -7.13 11.18
N VAL A 218 -22.24 -6.82 12.13
CA VAL A 218 -22.65 -5.44 12.43
C VAL A 218 -21.46 -4.62 12.94
N GLY A 219 -20.66 -5.18 13.84
CA GLY A 219 -19.44 -4.53 14.34
C GLY A 219 -18.42 -4.25 13.23
N LEU A 220 -18.15 -5.24 12.39
CA LEU A 220 -17.27 -5.08 11.21
C LEU A 220 -17.83 -4.05 10.23
N ALA A 221 -19.12 -4.10 9.93
CA ALA A 221 -19.76 -3.13 9.04
C ALA A 221 -19.70 -1.70 9.61
N ALA A 222 -19.92 -1.53 10.92
CA ALA A 222 -19.80 -0.24 11.59
C ALA A 222 -18.35 0.28 11.55
N THR A 223 -17.38 -0.56 11.88
CA THR A 223 -15.95 -0.21 11.83
C THR A 223 -15.53 0.16 10.40
N PHE A 224 -15.94 -0.64 9.41
CA PHE A 224 -15.67 -0.35 8.00
C PHE A 224 -16.31 0.96 7.55
N SER A 225 -17.56 1.23 7.95
CA SER A 225 -18.25 2.47 7.62
C SER A 225 -17.56 3.69 8.24
N LEU A 226 -17.14 3.62 9.50
CA LEU A 226 -16.39 4.68 10.16
C LEU A 226 -15.04 4.94 9.47
N LEU A 227 -14.34 3.87 9.08
CA LEU A 227 -13.10 3.97 8.33
C LEU A 227 -13.32 4.63 6.98
N MET A 228 -14.36 4.26 6.25
CA MET A 228 -14.71 4.88 4.95
C MET A 228 -15.05 6.37 5.09
N ILE A 229 -15.77 6.74 6.14
CA ILE A 229 -16.06 8.15 6.45
C ILE A 229 -14.78 8.92 6.74
N LEU A 230 -13.87 8.35 7.54
CA LEU A 230 -12.56 8.97 7.83
C LEU A 230 -11.73 9.13 6.56
N ILE A 231 -11.63 8.09 5.73
CA ILE A 231 -10.92 8.12 4.46
C ILE A 231 -11.49 9.22 3.55
N TYR A 232 -12.82 9.25 3.40
CA TYR A 232 -13.49 10.26 2.61
C TYR A 232 -13.20 11.68 3.11
N TYR A 233 -13.25 11.88 4.44
CA TYR A 233 -12.91 13.18 5.05
C TYR A 233 -11.46 13.58 4.76
N LEU A 234 -10.50 12.66 4.96
CA LEU A 234 -9.08 12.91 4.69
C LEU A 234 -8.82 13.22 3.21
N LEU A 235 -9.45 12.49 2.31
CA LEU A 235 -9.37 12.72 0.87
C LEU A 235 -9.95 14.08 0.49
N ARG A 236 -11.13 14.43 1.00
CA ARG A 236 -11.75 15.75 0.73
C ARG A 236 -10.91 16.90 1.24
N LYS A 237 -10.27 16.74 2.41
CA LYS A 237 -9.43 17.78 3.01
C LYS A 237 -8.11 17.97 2.27
N ASN A 238 -7.43 16.86 1.88
CA ASN A 238 -6.04 16.89 1.45
C ASN A 238 -5.83 16.59 -0.05
N ALA A 239 -6.83 16.03 -0.72
CA ALA A 239 -6.75 15.60 -2.11
C ALA A 239 -8.04 15.90 -2.90
N LYS A 240 -8.76 16.97 -2.55
CA LYS A 240 -10.07 17.32 -3.13
C LYS A 240 -10.05 17.30 -4.66
N LYS A 241 -9.08 17.97 -5.29
CA LYS A 241 -8.94 18.03 -6.76
C LYS A 241 -8.80 16.63 -7.40
N VAL A 242 -8.10 15.69 -6.71
CA VAL A 242 -7.92 14.32 -7.22
C VAL A 242 -9.22 13.52 -7.08
N VAL A 243 -9.94 13.67 -5.96
CA VAL A 243 -11.22 12.97 -5.73
C VAL A 243 -12.31 13.44 -6.70
N GLU A 244 -12.32 14.73 -7.02
CA GLU A 244 -13.23 15.33 -8.00
C GLU A 244 -12.82 15.04 -9.45
N SER A 245 -11.59 14.56 -9.66
CA SER A 245 -11.09 14.14 -10.96
C SER A 245 -11.42 12.68 -11.27
N LYS A 246 -11.29 12.31 -12.54
CA LYS A 246 -11.47 10.92 -12.98
C LYS A 246 -10.39 9.95 -12.45
N ALA A 247 -9.30 10.45 -11.86
CA ALA A 247 -8.17 9.66 -11.32
C ALA A 247 -8.56 8.74 -10.14
N PHE A 248 -9.69 9.02 -9.48
CA PHE A 248 -10.21 8.17 -8.41
C PHE A 248 -10.61 6.76 -8.88
N TYR A 249 -11.25 6.65 -10.05
CA TYR A 249 -11.75 5.37 -10.56
C TYR A 249 -10.65 4.35 -10.89
N PRO A 250 -9.57 4.68 -11.63
CA PRO A 250 -8.49 3.73 -11.89
C PRO A 250 -7.77 3.28 -10.62
N THR A 251 -7.69 4.13 -9.59
CA THR A 251 -7.14 3.74 -8.30
C THR A 251 -8.03 2.69 -7.61
N LEU A 252 -9.36 2.85 -7.66
CA LEU A 252 -10.29 1.83 -7.16
C LEU A 252 -10.17 0.51 -7.92
N LEU A 253 -10.05 0.56 -9.25
CA LEU A 253 -9.84 -0.64 -10.06
C LEU A 253 -8.53 -1.35 -9.68
N THR A 254 -7.47 -0.58 -9.41
CA THR A 254 -6.19 -1.14 -8.94
C THR A 254 -6.34 -1.81 -7.58
N ILE A 255 -7.08 -1.21 -6.64
CA ILE A 255 -7.40 -1.81 -5.34
C ILE A 255 -8.17 -3.11 -5.53
N MET A 256 -9.21 -3.11 -6.34
CA MET A 256 -10.01 -4.31 -6.62
C MET A 256 -9.15 -5.42 -7.23
N PHE A 257 -8.28 -5.10 -8.18
CA PHE A 257 -7.38 -6.04 -8.83
C PHE A 257 -6.41 -6.67 -7.81
N VAL A 258 -5.70 -5.86 -7.02
CA VAL A 258 -4.75 -6.35 -6.01
C VAL A 258 -5.45 -7.20 -4.96
N ASN A 259 -6.62 -6.77 -4.47
CA ASN A 259 -7.39 -7.51 -3.47
C ASN A 259 -7.96 -8.82 -4.04
N THR A 260 -8.39 -8.85 -5.30
CA THR A 260 -8.86 -10.09 -5.93
C THR A 260 -7.74 -11.12 -6.04
N ILE A 261 -6.55 -10.70 -6.48
CA ILE A 261 -5.38 -11.60 -6.50
C ILE A 261 -5.06 -12.09 -5.08
N TYR A 262 -5.07 -11.20 -4.09
CA TYR A 262 -4.83 -11.58 -2.70
C TYR A 262 -5.82 -12.64 -2.21
N ILE A 263 -7.13 -12.46 -2.48
CA ILE A 263 -8.18 -13.42 -2.08
C ILE A 263 -8.00 -14.76 -2.78
N LEU A 264 -7.69 -14.79 -4.08
CA LEU A 264 -7.47 -16.02 -4.85
C LEU A 264 -6.31 -16.86 -4.29
N PHE A 265 -5.30 -16.22 -3.75
CA PHE A 265 -4.10 -16.87 -3.21
C PHE A 265 -4.04 -16.89 -1.67
N LEU A 266 -5.15 -16.56 -0.99
CA LEU A 266 -5.23 -16.42 0.47
C LEU A 266 -4.77 -17.67 1.24
N ASN A 267 -5.00 -18.86 0.68
CA ASN A 267 -4.67 -20.15 1.30
C ASN A 267 -3.22 -20.60 1.06
N ASN A 268 -2.44 -19.83 0.32
CA ASN A 268 -1.05 -20.17 0.02
C ASN A 268 -0.11 -19.10 0.58
N GLU A 269 0.55 -19.44 1.68
CA GLU A 269 1.44 -18.53 2.40
C GLU A 269 2.58 -17.95 1.55
N PHE A 270 3.00 -18.67 0.49
CA PHE A 270 4.12 -18.25 -0.36
C PHE A 270 3.72 -17.18 -1.39
N PHE A 271 2.51 -17.22 -1.92
CA PHE A 271 2.09 -16.29 -2.96
C PHE A 271 1.89 -14.86 -2.49
N ILE A 272 1.82 -14.63 -1.17
CA ILE A 272 1.76 -13.27 -0.62
C ILE A 272 3.01 -12.45 -0.98
N TYR A 273 4.18 -13.11 -1.09
CA TYR A 273 5.44 -12.46 -1.47
C TYR A 273 5.52 -12.09 -2.95
N LEU A 274 4.70 -12.74 -3.79
CA LEU A 274 4.61 -12.48 -5.23
C LEU A 274 3.60 -11.37 -5.56
N LEU A 275 2.75 -10.99 -4.61
CA LEU A 275 1.69 -10.02 -4.85
C LEU A 275 2.26 -8.65 -5.28
N PRO A 276 1.79 -8.05 -6.39
CA PRO A 276 2.26 -6.76 -6.87
C PRO A 276 1.65 -5.59 -6.08
N PHE A 277 1.73 -5.61 -4.75
CA PHE A 277 1.07 -4.62 -3.90
C PHE A 277 1.64 -3.20 -4.07
N ALA A 278 2.90 -3.07 -4.53
CA ALA A 278 3.49 -1.78 -4.83
C ALA A 278 2.90 -1.10 -6.09
N MET A 279 2.08 -1.80 -6.88
CA MET A 279 1.33 -1.23 -8.00
C MET A 279 0.38 -0.11 -7.55
N LEU A 280 -0.33 -0.32 -6.44
CA LEU A 280 -1.29 0.68 -5.92
C LEU A 280 -0.62 2.01 -5.56
N PRO A 281 0.45 2.05 -4.72
CA PRO A 281 1.13 3.29 -4.41
C PRO A 281 1.76 3.96 -5.63
N ILE A 282 2.27 3.22 -6.61
CA ILE A 282 2.82 3.80 -7.86
C ILE A 282 1.70 4.46 -8.67
N ILE A 283 0.65 3.73 -9.00
CA ILE A 283 -0.46 4.23 -9.84
C ILE A 283 -1.16 5.40 -9.16
N SER A 284 -1.48 5.29 -7.87
CA SER A 284 -2.15 6.38 -7.15
C SER A 284 -1.27 7.64 -7.02
N THR A 285 0.06 7.50 -6.99
CA THR A 285 0.98 8.65 -7.00
C THR A 285 1.03 9.32 -8.38
N ILE A 286 1.12 8.53 -9.45
CA ILE A 286 1.20 9.05 -10.84
C ILE A 286 -0.11 9.73 -11.24
N LEU A 287 -1.24 9.11 -10.93
CA LEU A 287 -2.57 9.63 -11.32
C LEU A 287 -3.09 10.73 -10.38
N GLY A 288 -2.56 10.80 -9.17
CA GLY A 288 -3.01 11.74 -8.15
C GLY A 288 -1.88 12.60 -7.59
N ASN A 289 -1.57 12.38 -6.32
CA ASN A 289 -0.43 13.01 -5.65
C ASN A 289 0.04 12.15 -4.47
N LYS A 290 1.17 12.54 -3.85
CA LYS A 290 1.75 11.80 -2.70
C LYS A 290 0.75 11.58 -1.56
N VAL A 291 -0.01 12.62 -1.18
CA VAL A 291 -0.96 12.56 -0.05
C VAL A 291 -2.12 11.62 -0.39
N TYR A 292 -2.66 11.71 -1.59
CA TYR A 292 -3.68 10.80 -2.10
C TYR A 292 -3.20 9.35 -2.07
N ALA A 293 -1.99 9.09 -2.59
CA ALA A 293 -1.40 7.77 -2.63
C ALA A 293 -1.19 7.18 -1.23
N VAL A 294 -0.72 7.98 -0.27
CA VAL A 294 -0.59 7.54 1.14
C VAL A 294 -1.94 7.10 1.68
N ILE A 295 -2.98 7.94 1.55
CA ILE A 295 -4.32 7.63 2.09
C ILE A 295 -4.87 6.35 1.46
N MET A 296 -4.84 6.22 0.12
CA MET A 296 -5.37 5.05 -0.58
C MET A 296 -4.60 3.77 -0.27
N THR A 297 -3.28 3.85 -0.18
CA THR A 297 -2.42 2.70 0.12
C THR A 297 -2.61 2.21 1.56
N PHE A 298 -2.61 3.11 2.55
CA PHE A 298 -2.86 2.73 3.94
C PHE A 298 -4.26 2.16 4.14
N SER A 299 -5.27 2.75 3.50
CA SER A 299 -6.63 2.23 3.54
C SER A 299 -6.72 0.79 3.03
N ASN A 300 -6.01 0.50 1.94
CA ASN A 300 -5.97 -0.86 1.38
C ASN A 300 -5.17 -1.84 2.25
N MET A 301 -4.08 -1.37 2.85
CA MET A 301 -3.25 -2.20 3.74
C MET A 301 -4.00 -2.68 4.97
N ILE A 302 -4.91 -1.89 5.53
CA ILE A 302 -5.77 -2.29 6.66
C ILE A 302 -6.64 -3.50 6.27
N ILE A 303 -7.07 -3.56 5.01
CA ILE A 303 -7.87 -4.68 4.47
C ILE A 303 -7.00 -5.92 4.26
N LEU A 304 -5.75 -5.73 3.80
CA LEU A 304 -4.81 -6.81 3.47
C LEU A 304 -4.01 -7.32 4.66
N SER A 305 -4.00 -6.61 5.80
CA SER A 305 -3.18 -6.97 6.96
C SER A 305 -3.71 -8.23 7.65
N ARG A 306 -3.03 -9.35 7.46
CA ARG A 306 -3.29 -10.62 8.13
C ARG A 306 -2.27 -10.91 9.24
N GLU A 307 -1.03 -10.47 9.05
CA GLU A 307 0.07 -10.65 9.99
C GLU A 307 0.78 -9.32 10.28
N GLU A 308 0.97 -9.03 11.57
CA GLU A 308 1.54 -7.74 12.01
C GLU A 308 2.92 -7.44 11.43
N SER A 309 3.77 -8.44 11.34
CA SER A 309 5.15 -8.27 10.88
C SER A 309 5.27 -8.10 9.35
N TRP A 310 4.40 -8.76 8.55
CA TRP A 310 4.34 -8.53 7.10
C TRP A 310 3.80 -7.15 6.75
N PHE A 311 2.93 -6.60 7.59
CA PHE A 311 2.44 -5.25 7.47
C PHE A 311 3.56 -4.21 7.45
N LEU A 312 4.62 -4.39 8.26
CA LEU A 312 5.79 -3.50 8.25
C LEU A 312 6.56 -3.53 6.92
N VAL A 313 6.70 -4.70 6.30
CA VAL A 313 7.33 -4.84 4.99
C VAL A 313 6.54 -4.07 3.92
N THR A 314 5.22 -4.27 3.90
CA THR A 314 4.35 -3.62 2.92
C THR A 314 4.31 -2.10 3.09
N ILE A 315 4.31 -1.58 4.33
CA ILE A 315 4.43 -0.15 4.62
C ILE A 315 5.75 0.41 4.07
N ALA A 316 6.87 -0.20 4.43
CA ALA A 316 8.19 0.29 4.04
C ALA A 316 8.33 0.37 2.51
N VAL A 317 7.96 -0.71 1.80
CA VAL A 317 8.00 -0.76 0.34
C VAL A 317 7.07 0.28 -0.28
N SER A 318 5.86 0.45 0.26
CA SER A 318 4.88 1.41 -0.26
C SER A 318 5.31 2.87 -0.06
N LEU A 319 5.87 3.22 1.09
CA LEU A 319 6.39 4.57 1.33
C LEU A 319 7.53 4.92 0.36
N VAL A 320 8.44 3.97 0.14
CA VAL A 320 9.52 4.13 -0.84
C VAL A 320 8.96 4.25 -2.26
N ALA A 321 7.95 3.44 -2.61
CA ALA A 321 7.27 3.50 -3.89
C ALA A 321 6.62 4.88 -4.12
N ILE A 322 5.87 5.42 -3.16
CA ILE A 322 5.25 6.75 -3.22
C ILE A 322 6.30 7.85 -3.38
N TYR A 323 7.35 7.81 -2.56
CA TYR A 323 8.40 8.81 -2.62
C TYR A 323 9.09 8.86 -3.99
N LYS A 324 9.46 7.69 -4.52
CA LYS A 324 10.13 7.56 -5.81
C LYS A 324 9.19 7.83 -6.99
N ALA A 325 7.94 7.33 -6.93
CA ALA A 325 6.97 7.47 -8.01
C ALA A 325 6.58 8.93 -8.28
N ALA A 326 6.64 9.79 -7.28
CA ALA A 326 6.33 11.22 -7.44
C ALA A 326 7.31 11.99 -8.34
N ASN A 327 8.49 11.43 -8.59
CA ASN A 327 9.53 12.06 -9.42
C ASN A 327 9.75 11.30 -10.74
N LEU A 328 8.85 10.41 -11.12
CA LEU A 328 8.94 9.67 -12.38
C LEU A 328 8.59 10.59 -13.54
N VAL A 329 9.46 10.61 -14.53
CA VAL A 329 9.35 11.47 -15.73
C VAL A 329 9.02 10.63 -16.95
N SER A 330 9.56 9.43 -17.06
CA SER A 330 9.38 8.56 -18.23
C SER A 330 8.85 7.18 -17.85
N ARG A 331 8.28 6.47 -18.84
CA ARG A 331 7.83 5.08 -18.62
C ARG A 331 8.99 4.15 -18.28
N SER A 332 10.20 4.42 -18.78
CA SER A 332 11.40 3.64 -18.44
C SER A 332 11.78 3.77 -16.95
N ASP A 333 11.42 4.88 -16.31
CA ASP A 333 11.69 5.06 -14.89
C ASP A 333 10.81 4.17 -14.01
N ILE A 334 9.61 3.79 -14.48
CA ILE A 334 8.77 2.78 -13.83
C ILE A 334 9.50 1.44 -13.78
N VAL A 335 10.16 1.04 -14.88
CA VAL A 335 10.94 -0.20 -14.93
C VAL A 335 12.07 -0.17 -13.91
N LYS A 336 12.86 0.91 -13.88
CA LYS A 336 13.97 1.08 -12.92
C LYS A 336 13.46 1.04 -11.48
N LEU A 337 12.35 1.75 -11.21
CA LEU A 337 11.71 1.74 -9.90
C LEU A 337 11.27 0.35 -9.50
N SER A 338 10.69 -0.41 -10.40
CA SER A 338 10.17 -1.76 -10.15
C SER A 338 11.28 -2.74 -9.78
N PHE A 339 12.41 -2.72 -10.50
CA PHE A 339 13.59 -3.50 -10.11
C PHE A 339 14.12 -3.09 -8.74
N PHE A 340 14.22 -1.80 -8.48
CA PHE A 340 14.65 -1.28 -7.19
C PHE A 340 13.72 -1.76 -6.06
N LEU A 341 12.40 -1.67 -6.25
CA LEU A 341 11.42 -2.12 -5.27
C LEU A 341 11.47 -3.63 -5.05
N GLY A 342 11.68 -4.42 -6.10
CA GLY A 342 11.86 -5.88 -5.98
C GLY A 342 13.06 -6.25 -5.12
N ILE A 343 14.20 -5.60 -5.32
CA ILE A 343 15.41 -5.80 -4.49
C ILE A 343 15.16 -5.32 -3.06
N PHE A 344 14.54 -4.14 -2.89
CA PHE A 344 14.24 -3.59 -1.56
C PHE A 344 13.28 -4.50 -0.79
N GLN A 345 12.21 -4.97 -1.45
CA GLN A 345 11.28 -5.93 -0.87
C GLN A 345 11.97 -7.25 -0.50
N ALA A 346 12.89 -7.75 -1.33
CA ALA A 346 13.66 -8.96 -1.04
C ALA A 346 14.52 -8.81 0.23
N LEU A 347 15.17 -7.66 0.41
CA LEU A 347 15.91 -7.35 1.64
C LEU A 347 15.00 -7.30 2.87
N MET A 348 13.84 -6.65 2.74
CA MET A 348 12.85 -6.57 3.81
C MET A 348 12.26 -7.96 4.14
N SER A 349 11.99 -8.78 3.11
CA SER A 349 11.50 -10.16 3.29
C SER A 349 12.55 -11.07 3.93
N PHE A 350 13.82 -10.88 3.62
CA PHE A 350 14.92 -11.58 4.30
C PHE A 350 14.97 -11.21 5.78
N SER A 351 14.92 -9.92 6.13
CA SER A 351 14.84 -9.45 7.52
C SER A 351 13.63 -10.02 8.25
N TYR A 352 12.48 -10.04 7.59
CA TYR A 352 11.25 -10.65 8.11
C TYR A 352 11.44 -12.14 8.40
N GLY A 353 12.07 -12.88 7.47
CA GLY A 353 12.38 -14.29 7.66
C GLY A 353 13.32 -14.56 8.84
N LEU A 354 14.31 -13.68 9.09
CA LEU A 354 15.18 -13.76 10.27
C LEU A 354 14.40 -13.55 11.58
N VAL A 355 13.53 -12.53 11.63
CA VAL A 355 12.71 -12.24 12.82
C VAL A 355 11.81 -13.44 13.18
N ASN A 356 11.21 -14.06 12.16
CA ASN A 356 10.30 -15.21 12.34
C ASN A 356 11.02 -16.57 12.38
N GLN A 357 12.35 -16.58 12.45
CA GLN A 357 13.16 -17.81 12.49
C GLN A 357 12.83 -18.81 11.37
N SER A 358 12.51 -18.28 10.19
CA SER A 358 12.17 -19.09 9.01
C SER A 358 13.34 -19.94 8.56
N SER A 359 13.07 -21.13 7.98
CA SER A 359 14.13 -21.97 7.42
C SER A 359 14.86 -21.26 6.27
N PHE A 360 16.12 -21.58 6.06
CA PHE A 360 16.92 -20.97 4.98
C PHE A 360 16.28 -21.12 3.60
N GLY A 361 15.71 -22.31 3.30
CA GLY A 361 15.01 -22.55 2.04
C GLY A 361 13.79 -21.64 1.85
N LEU A 362 13.03 -21.41 2.92
CA LEU A 362 11.88 -20.50 2.91
C LEU A 362 12.34 -19.05 2.68
N MET A 363 13.39 -18.59 3.36
CA MET A 363 13.95 -17.24 3.16
C MET A 363 14.40 -17.02 1.71
N MET A 364 15.04 -18.01 1.08
CA MET A 364 15.43 -17.93 -0.33
C MET A 364 14.20 -17.82 -1.25
N LEU A 365 13.16 -18.57 -0.98
CA LEU A 365 11.89 -18.48 -1.73
C LEU A 365 11.23 -17.10 -1.58
N MET A 366 11.18 -16.55 -0.37
CA MET A 366 10.68 -15.19 -0.11
C MET A 366 11.46 -14.14 -0.91
N ILE A 367 12.78 -14.23 -0.96
CA ILE A 367 13.64 -13.34 -1.75
C ILE A 367 13.29 -13.41 -3.24
N VAL A 368 13.24 -14.64 -3.79
CA VAL A 368 12.94 -14.85 -5.22
C VAL A 368 11.57 -14.28 -5.57
N PHE A 369 10.53 -14.60 -4.80
CA PHE A 369 9.17 -14.10 -5.04
C PHE A 369 9.08 -12.57 -4.88
N SER A 370 9.81 -11.99 -3.92
CA SER A 370 9.86 -10.54 -3.75
C SER A 370 10.46 -9.81 -4.96
N VAL A 371 11.52 -10.35 -5.55
CA VAL A 371 12.10 -9.81 -6.79
C VAL A 371 11.10 -9.91 -7.94
N PHE A 372 10.45 -11.07 -8.10
CA PHE A 372 9.41 -11.26 -9.11
C PHE A 372 8.20 -10.33 -8.88
N SER A 373 7.80 -10.09 -7.63
CA SER A 373 6.75 -9.11 -7.28
C SER A 373 7.09 -7.70 -7.79
N GLY A 374 8.34 -7.27 -7.63
CA GLY A 374 8.80 -5.99 -8.17
C GLY A 374 8.70 -5.95 -9.70
N ILE A 375 9.18 -6.98 -10.39
CA ILE A 375 9.10 -7.08 -11.86
C ILE A 375 7.63 -7.06 -12.31
N LEU A 376 6.77 -7.86 -11.67
CA LEU A 376 5.35 -7.94 -11.97
C LEU A 376 4.65 -6.59 -11.74
N THR A 377 5.00 -5.90 -10.65
CA THR A 377 4.52 -4.54 -10.37
C THR A 377 4.82 -3.58 -11.53
N GLY A 378 6.03 -3.61 -12.06
CA GLY A 378 6.41 -2.77 -13.18
C GLY A 378 5.70 -3.12 -14.47
N MET A 379 5.68 -4.41 -14.83
CA MET A 379 5.02 -4.87 -16.05
C MET A 379 3.53 -4.52 -16.05
N VAL A 380 2.82 -4.81 -14.95
CA VAL A 380 1.39 -4.53 -14.86
C VAL A 380 1.12 -3.03 -14.83
N SER A 381 1.90 -2.25 -14.08
CA SER A 381 1.74 -0.78 -14.04
C SER A 381 1.95 -0.14 -15.41
N LEU A 382 2.99 -0.57 -16.16
CA LEU A 382 3.24 -0.09 -17.51
C LEU A 382 2.14 -0.48 -18.50
N ALA A 383 1.63 -1.70 -18.39
CA ALA A 383 0.56 -2.16 -19.27
C ALA A 383 -0.76 -1.42 -19.03
N VAL A 384 -1.10 -1.16 -17.76
CA VAL A 384 -2.41 -0.61 -17.37
C VAL A 384 -2.45 0.91 -17.45
N LEU A 385 -1.34 1.61 -17.18
CA LEU A 385 -1.29 3.07 -17.11
C LEU A 385 -1.79 3.76 -18.38
N PRO A 386 -1.38 3.38 -19.61
CA PRO A 386 -1.89 4.01 -20.84
C PRO A 386 -3.41 3.88 -21.01
N TYR A 387 -3.96 2.71 -20.63
CA TYR A 387 -5.42 2.51 -20.68
C TYR A 387 -6.14 3.40 -19.68
N PHE A 388 -5.57 3.62 -18.51
CA PHE A 388 -6.14 4.54 -17.53
C PHE A 388 -6.07 5.99 -17.99
N GLU A 389 -4.94 6.41 -18.59
CA GLU A 389 -4.77 7.73 -19.17
C GLU A 389 -5.80 8.00 -20.29
N ASP A 390 -5.96 7.06 -21.21
CA ASP A 390 -6.85 7.23 -22.36
C ASP A 390 -8.34 7.07 -21.99
N TYR A 391 -8.71 6.04 -21.23
CA TYR A 391 -10.12 5.77 -20.91
C TYR A 391 -10.70 6.79 -19.91
N PHE A 392 -9.91 7.18 -18.91
CA PHE A 392 -10.34 8.16 -17.92
C PHE A 392 -9.98 9.61 -18.30
N GLU A 393 -9.35 9.81 -19.45
CA GLU A 393 -8.89 11.12 -19.94
C GLU A 393 -8.01 11.83 -18.89
N ILE A 394 -7.02 11.14 -18.32
CA ILE A 394 -6.12 11.67 -17.30
C ILE A 394 -4.80 12.08 -17.95
N LEU A 395 -4.43 13.34 -17.77
CA LEU A 395 -3.19 13.89 -18.31
C LEU A 395 -2.07 13.73 -17.27
N THR A 396 -1.26 12.69 -17.43
CA THR A 396 -0.06 12.49 -16.59
C THR A 396 1.15 13.25 -17.13
N THR A 397 2.17 13.46 -16.30
CA THR A 397 3.45 14.05 -16.74
C THR A 397 4.10 13.23 -17.86
N MET A 398 3.97 11.89 -17.81
CA MET A 398 4.50 11.01 -18.86
C MET A 398 3.81 11.22 -20.19
N LYS A 399 2.47 11.31 -20.19
CA LYS A 399 1.67 11.59 -21.38
C LYS A 399 2.01 12.98 -21.97
N LEU A 400 2.19 13.98 -21.11
CA LEU A 400 2.65 15.31 -21.53
C LEU A 400 4.00 15.26 -22.26
N LEU A 401 4.98 14.53 -21.69
CA LEU A 401 6.30 14.44 -22.32
C LEU A 401 6.29 13.66 -23.64
N GLU A 402 5.43 12.65 -23.77
CA GLU A 402 5.20 12.01 -25.07
C GLU A 402 4.66 12.98 -26.11
N LEU A 403 3.78 13.91 -25.70
CA LEU A 403 3.24 14.95 -26.57
C LEU A 403 4.26 16.06 -26.89
N SER A 404 5.36 16.17 -26.13
CA SER A 404 6.43 17.14 -26.42
C SER A 404 7.37 16.70 -27.54
N ASP A 405 7.28 15.46 -27.98
CA ASP A 405 8.11 14.94 -29.07
C ASP A 405 7.70 15.54 -30.41
N PHE A 406 8.63 16.21 -31.07
CA PHE A 406 8.40 16.81 -32.38
C PHE A 406 8.16 15.79 -33.52
N SER A 407 8.36 14.50 -33.26
CA SER A 407 7.93 13.43 -34.15
C SER A 407 6.40 13.19 -34.10
N HIS A 408 5.70 13.75 -33.10
CA HIS A 408 4.25 13.67 -33.02
C HIS A 408 3.59 14.20 -34.30
N THR A 409 2.62 13.47 -34.82
CA THR A 409 2.02 13.69 -36.14
C THR A 409 1.61 15.14 -36.39
N LEU A 410 0.94 15.81 -35.43
CA LEU A 410 0.50 17.18 -35.56
C LEU A 410 1.67 18.18 -35.57
N LEU A 411 2.65 18.03 -34.70
CA LEU A 411 3.83 18.91 -34.64
C LEU A 411 4.68 18.76 -35.89
N LYS A 412 4.87 17.55 -36.38
CA LYS A 412 5.55 17.30 -37.67
C LYS A 412 4.82 17.92 -38.85
N GLN A 413 3.48 17.81 -38.89
CA GLN A 413 2.68 18.46 -39.91
C GLN A 413 2.78 19.99 -39.82
N MET A 414 2.77 20.56 -38.62
CA MET A 414 2.90 22.01 -38.43
C MET A 414 4.26 22.51 -38.88
N LEU A 415 5.34 21.79 -38.56
CA LEU A 415 6.68 22.13 -39.07
C LEU A 415 6.74 22.18 -40.59
N ILE A 416 6.02 21.30 -41.29
CA ILE A 416 6.03 21.26 -42.78
C ILE A 416 5.08 22.28 -43.40
N LYS A 417 3.83 22.38 -42.86
CA LYS A 417 2.77 23.22 -43.49
C LYS A 417 2.82 24.68 -43.04
N ALA A 418 3.20 24.93 -41.78
CA ALA A 418 3.20 26.23 -41.14
C ALA A 418 4.47 26.44 -40.29
N PRO A 419 5.68 26.46 -40.90
CA PRO A 419 6.94 26.51 -40.18
C PRO A 419 7.08 27.74 -39.28
N GLY A 420 6.53 28.89 -39.70
CA GLY A 420 6.52 30.11 -38.90
C GLY A 420 5.70 29.95 -37.63
N THR A 421 4.52 29.34 -37.73
CA THR A 421 3.67 29.00 -36.54
C THR A 421 4.36 28.00 -35.63
N PHE A 422 5.06 27.00 -36.19
CA PHE A 422 5.82 26.04 -35.38
C PHE A 422 6.89 26.73 -34.53
N HIS A 423 7.70 27.62 -35.12
CA HIS A 423 8.71 28.38 -34.36
C HIS A 423 8.09 29.32 -33.33
N HIS A 424 6.99 30.00 -33.69
CA HIS A 424 6.21 30.81 -32.77
C HIS A 424 5.77 29.99 -31.53
N SER A 425 5.16 28.83 -31.78
CA SER A 425 4.67 27.97 -30.71
C SER A 425 5.77 27.49 -29.75
N ILE A 426 6.99 27.25 -30.26
CA ILE A 426 8.14 26.91 -29.41
C ILE A 426 8.53 28.10 -28.53
N MET A 427 8.58 29.31 -29.08
CA MET A 427 8.93 30.53 -28.35
C MET A 427 7.89 30.86 -27.29
N VAL A 428 6.59 30.76 -27.62
CA VAL A 428 5.48 30.88 -26.66
C VAL A 428 5.63 29.85 -25.56
N GLY A 429 5.99 28.60 -25.92
CA GLY A 429 6.24 27.52 -24.95
C GLY A 429 7.36 27.86 -23.97
N ALA A 430 8.47 28.41 -24.44
CA ALA A 430 9.58 28.81 -23.58
C ALA A 430 9.20 29.96 -22.63
N LEU A 431 8.46 30.96 -23.13
CA LEU A 431 7.93 32.05 -22.30
C LEU A 431 6.95 31.54 -21.24
N ALA A 432 5.99 30.69 -21.66
CA ALA A 432 4.96 30.16 -20.79
C ALA A 432 5.54 29.24 -19.72
N GLU A 433 6.56 28.41 -20.04
CA GLU A 433 7.24 27.54 -19.09
C GLU A 433 7.90 28.33 -17.97
N GLY A 434 8.75 29.31 -18.31
CA GLY A 434 9.44 30.13 -17.31
C GLY A 434 8.48 30.95 -16.44
N ALA A 435 7.39 31.45 -17.05
CA ALA A 435 6.38 32.18 -16.31
C ALA A 435 5.56 31.28 -15.37
N ALA A 436 5.17 30.10 -15.81
CA ALA A 436 4.45 29.13 -14.99
C ALA A 436 5.32 28.64 -13.82
N GLU A 437 6.61 28.36 -14.05
CA GLU A 437 7.56 27.98 -13.02
C GLU A 437 7.69 29.07 -11.93
N SER A 438 7.77 30.34 -12.34
CA SER A 438 7.97 31.47 -11.43
C SER A 438 6.83 31.66 -10.41
N ILE A 439 5.62 31.19 -10.73
CA ILE A 439 4.44 31.24 -9.84
C ILE A 439 4.03 29.89 -9.28
N GLY A 440 4.83 28.82 -9.50
CA GLY A 440 4.54 27.46 -9.04
C GLY A 440 3.34 26.80 -9.75
N ALA A 441 2.98 27.25 -10.97
CA ALA A 441 2.02 26.59 -11.85
C ALA A 441 2.67 25.44 -12.62
N ASN A 442 1.89 24.70 -13.43
CA ASN A 442 2.43 23.55 -14.17
C ASN A 442 3.22 23.99 -15.41
N ALA A 443 4.53 24.22 -15.23
CA ALA A 443 5.44 24.69 -16.28
C ALA A 443 5.51 23.73 -17.48
N THR A 444 5.59 22.43 -17.25
CA THR A 444 5.61 21.41 -18.30
C THR A 444 4.33 21.44 -19.13
N PHE A 445 3.18 21.57 -18.49
CA PHE A 445 1.90 21.69 -19.19
C PHE A 445 1.83 22.99 -20.01
N ALA A 446 2.22 24.12 -19.41
CA ALA A 446 2.21 25.41 -20.09
C ALA A 446 3.05 25.38 -21.38
N ARG A 447 4.26 24.80 -21.31
CA ARG A 447 5.13 24.61 -22.48
C ARG A 447 4.49 23.76 -23.56
N ILE A 448 4.03 22.56 -23.18
CA ILE A 448 3.57 21.57 -24.15
C ILE A 448 2.22 21.99 -24.76
N ALA A 449 1.32 22.55 -23.97
CA ALA A 449 0.07 23.10 -24.49
C ALA A 449 0.32 24.24 -25.48
N SER A 450 1.36 25.08 -25.25
CA SER A 450 1.79 26.10 -26.19
C SER A 450 2.24 25.52 -27.53
N TYR A 451 2.84 24.33 -27.59
CA TYR A 451 3.21 23.72 -28.86
C TYR A 451 2.01 23.44 -29.77
N TYR A 452 0.84 23.22 -29.19
CA TYR A 452 -0.38 22.86 -29.90
C TYR A 452 -1.40 23.99 -30.01
N HIS A 453 -1.22 25.14 -29.33
CA HIS A 453 -2.25 26.17 -29.24
C HIS A 453 -2.72 26.67 -30.62
N ASP A 454 -1.82 26.70 -31.56
CA ASP A 454 -1.98 27.30 -32.90
C ASP A 454 -2.04 26.27 -34.05
N ILE A 455 -2.25 24.98 -33.79
CA ILE A 455 -2.28 23.94 -34.84
C ILE A 455 -3.34 24.21 -35.91
N GLY A 456 -4.41 24.94 -35.59
CA GLY A 456 -5.46 25.30 -36.56
C GLY A 456 -5.01 26.21 -37.68
N LYS A 457 -3.92 26.96 -37.50
CA LYS A 457 -3.32 27.79 -38.54
C LYS A 457 -2.81 26.96 -39.73
N MET A 458 -2.56 25.67 -39.56
CA MET A 458 -2.19 24.74 -40.62
C MET A 458 -3.25 24.63 -41.75
N LYS A 459 -4.50 25.01 -41.48
CA LYS A 459 -5.58 24.93 -42.46
C LYS A 459 -5.46 26.00 -43.55
N ARG A 460 -4.96 27.19 -43.18
CA ARG A 460 -4.77 28.33 -44.07
C ARG A 460 -3.51 29.12 -43.67
N PRO A 461 -2.32 28.53 -43.75
CA PRO A 461 -1.10 29.12 -43.18
C PRO A 461 -0.74 30.46 -43.78
N GLU A 462 -1.03 30.68 -45.06
CA GLU A 462 -0.72 31.92 -45.81
C GLU A 462 -1.44 33.18 -45.26
N PHE A 463 -2.52 33.00 -44.49
CA PHE A 463 -3.22 34.11 -43.84
C PHE A 463 -2.55 34.59 -42.55
N PHE A 464 -1.58 33.85 -42.03
CA PHE A 464 -0.86 34.21 -40.82
C PHE A 464 0.53 34.76 -41.15
N VAL A 465 0.82 35.97 -40.63
CA VAL A 465 2.00 36.76 -40.98
C VAL A 465 3.30 35.96 -40.84
N GLU A 466 3.43 35.16 -39.81
CA GLU A 466 4.62 34.34 -39.55
C GLU A 466 4.90 33.27 -40.62
N ASN A 467 3.89 32.91 -41.43
CA ASN A 467 4.05 31.96 -42.54
C ASN A 467 4.05 32.59 -43.92
N GLN A 468 3.84 33.92 -44.03
CA GLN A 468 3.84 34.63 -45.33
C GLN A 468 5.23 34.63 -45.93
N ARG A 469 5.29 34.35 -47.23
CA ARG A 469 6.51 34.40 -48.06
C ARG A 469 6.33 35.51 -49.09
N ASP A 470 7.41 36.09 -49.52
CA ASP A 470 7.48 37.06 -50.65
C ASP A 470 6.67 38.35 -50.43
N GLY A 471 6.34 38.73 -49.18
CA GLY A 471 5.67 40.00 -48.88
C GLY A 471 4.21 40.10 -49.34
N VAL A 472 3.61 39.01 -49.82
CA VAL A 472 2.19 38.99 -50.27
C VAL A 472 1.28 38.71 -49.08
N ASN A 473 0.47 39.70 -48.71
CA ASN A 473 -0.53 39.52 -47.65
C ASN A 473 -1.93 39.26 -48.25
N PRO A 474 -2.49 38.05 -48.17
CA PRO A 474 -3.80 37.71 -48.72
C PRO A 474 -4.95 38.56 -48.17
N HIS A 475 -4.82 39.07 -46.93
CA HIS A 475 -5.81 39.97 -46.32
C HIS A 475 -6.02 41.29 -47.05
N ASN A 476 -5.09 41.70 -47.92
CA ASN A 476 -5.25 42.91 -48.72
C ASN A 476 -6.26 42.74 -49.86
N LYS A 477 -6.62 41.49 -50.20
CA LYS A 477 -7.54 41.15 -51.30
C LYS A 477 -8.95 40.82 -50.85
N ILE A 478 -9.22 40.82 -49.58
CA ILE A 478 -10.50 40.41 -48.99
C ILE A 478 -11.02 41.48 -48.01
N LYS A 479 -12.34 41.45 -47.71
CA LYS A 479 -12.94 42.36 -46.75
C LYS A 479 -12.39 42.16 -45.35
N PRO A 480 -12.27 43.23 -44.53
CA PRO A 480 -11.84 43.13 -43.13
C PRO A 480 -12.65 42.13 -42.27
N SER A 481 -13.96 42.08 -42.46
CA SER A 481 -14.85 41.14 -41.79
C SER A 481 -14.52 39.68 -42.10
N LEU A 482 -14.21 39.36 -43.37
CA LEU A 482 -13.77 38.02 -43.77
C LEU A 482 -12.36 37.70 -43.24
N SER A 483 -11.48 38.71 -43.17
CA SER A 483 -10.14 38.57 -42.57
C SER A 483 -10.26 38.21 -41.08
N ALA A 484 -11.10 38.90 -40.33
CA ALA A 484 -11.37 38.62 -38.91
C ALA A 484 -11.93 37.20 -38.74
N LEU A 485 -12.88 36.78 -39.59
CA LEU A 485 -13.44 35.44 -39.55
C LEU A 485 -12.38 34.36 -39.79
N ILE A 486 -11.48 34.53 -40.75
CA ILE A 486 -10.39 33.58 -41.03
C ILE A 486 -9.45 33.49 -39.82
N LEU A 487 -9.07 34.64 -39.24
CA LEU A 487 -8.20 34.64 -38.05
C LEU A 487 -8.87 33.95 -36.86
N THR A 488 -10.11 34.35 -36.54
CA THR A 488 -10.79 33.80 -35.36
C THR A 488 -11.16 32.33 -35.51
N SER A 489 -11.27 31.81 -36.74
CA SER A 489 -11.62 30.41 -36.99
C SER A 489 -10.53 29.41 -36.59
N HIS A 490 -9.23 29.83 -36.50
CA HIS A 490 -8.15 28.88 -36.26
C HIS A 490 -8.28 28.16 -34.88
N THR A 491 -8.86 28.80 -33.88
CA THR A 491 -9.07 28.17 -32.57
C THR A 491 -10.04 26.99 -32.69
N LYS A 492 -11.12 27.12 -33.44
CA LYS A 492 -12.08 26.04 -33.71
C LYS A 492 -11.51 24.98 -34.63
N ASP A 493 -10.80 25.40 -35.70
CA ASP A 493 -10.14 24.48 -36.61
C ASP A 493 -9.07 23.66 -35.88
N GLY A 494 -8.31 24.29 -34.98
CA GLY A 494 -7.32 23.63 -34.12
C GLY A 494 -7.96 22.64 -33.14
N TYR A 495 -9.08 23.02 -32.53
CA TYR A 495 -9.82 22.12 -31.64
C TYR A 495 -10.30 20.85 -32.37
N ILE A 496 -10.89 21.01 -33.57
CA ILE A 496 -11.35 19.85 -34.37
C ILE A 496 -10.16 18.97 -34.74
N MET A 497 -9.08 19.56 -35.24
CA MET A 497 -7.88 18.84 -35.63
C MET A 497 -7.21 18.13 -34.45
N GLY A 498 -7.14 18.78 -33.30
CA GLY A 498 -6.62 18.19 -32.08
C GLY A 498 -7.48 17.03 -31.59
N LYS A 499 -8.82 17.15 -31.62
CA LYS A 499 -9.76 16.10 -31.24
C LYS A 499 -9.66 14.88 -32.14
N GLU A 500 -9.54 15.07 -33.46
CA GLU A 500 -9.33 13.99 -34.45
C GLU A 500 -8.03 13.22 -34.17
N ASN A 501 -7.00 13.91 -33.68
CA ASN A 501 -5.71 13.33 -33.30
C ASN A 501 -5.63 12.93 -31.83
N LYS A 502 -6.76 12.87 -31.12
CA LYS A 502 -6.88 12.40 -29.73
C LYS A 502 -6.00 13.18 -28.74
N LEU A 503 -5.84 14.49 -28.94
CA LEU A 503 -5.19 15.32 -27.93
C LEU A 503 -6.00 15.35 -26.63
N PRO A 504 -5.35 15.36 -25.46
CA PRO A 504 -6.01 15.50 -24.17
C PRO A 504 -6.91 16.73 -24.10
N LYS A 505 -7.99 16.62 -23.33
CA LYS A 505 -8.98 17.68 -23.17
C LYS A 505 -8.37 18.99 -22.69
N GLU A 506 -7.41 18.95 -21.78
CA GLU A 506 -6.74 20.11 -21.22
C GLU A 506 -5.97 20.90 -22.30
N ILE A 507 -5.35 20.21 -23.26
CA ILE A 507 -4.69 20.84 -24.42
C ILE A 507 -5.74 21.40 -25.40
N LEU A 508 -6.83 20.66 -25.65
CA LEU A 508 -7.94 21.14 -26.49
C LEU A 508 -8.58 22.39 -25.89
N ASP A 509 -8.71 22.46 -24.57
CA ASP A 509 -9.21 23.64 -23.87
C ASP A 509 -8.28 24.84 -24.06
N VAL A 510 -6.96 24.67 -24.00
CA VAL A 510 -5.99 25.74 -24.29
C VAL A 510 -6.11 26.22 -25.73
N ILE A 511 -6.26 25.33 -26.70
CA ILE A 511 -6.46 25.71 -28.14
C ILE A 511 -7.66 26.62 -28.29
N LEU A 512 -8.74 26.41 -27.57
CA LEU A 512 -9.92 27.27 -27.60
C LEU A 512 -9.73 28.59 -26.83
N GLN A 513 -8.95 28.57 -25.75
CA GLN A 513 -8.90 29.63 -24.72
C GLN A 513 -7.77 30.63 -24.95
N HIS A 514 -6.73 30.31 -25.73
CA HIS A 514 -5.49 31.09 -25.76
C HIS A 514 -5.67 32.52 -26.30
N HIS A 515 -6.76 32.82 -27.00
CA HIS A 515 -7.13 34.17 -27.36
C HIS A 515 -8.34 34.71 -26.58
N GLY A 516 -9.00 33.85 -25.75
CA GLY A 516 -10.20 34.24 -25.04
C GLY A 516 -11.28 34.83 -25.96
N THR A 517 -11.76 36.03 -25.60
CA THR A 517 -12.71 36.81 -26.38
C THR A 517 -12.07 38.10 -26.90
N THR A 518 -10.76 38.10 -27.15
CA THR A 518 -10.00 39.27 -27.58
C THR A 518 -10.50 39.78 -28.93
N LEU A 519 -10.49 41.11 -29.09
CA LEU A 519 -10.85 41.80 -30.34
C LEU A 519 -9.70 41.72 -31.35
N THR A 520 -9.98 41.41 -32.63
CA THR A 520 -9.05 41.53 -33.74
C THR A 520 -8.96 43.00 -34.18
N GLN A 521 -8.32 43.84 -33.34
CA GLN A 521 -8.36 45.28 -33.38
C GLN A 521 -8.02 45.85 -34.78
N TYR A 522 -6.98 45.35 -35.42
CA TYR A 522 -6.56 45.83 -36.75
C TYR A 522 -7.70 45.72 -37.77
N PHE A 523 -8.36 44.58 -37.85
CA PHE A 523 -9.44 44.39 -38.84
C PHE A 523 -10.73 45.08 -38.40
N TYR A 524 -10.98 45.23 -37.12
CA TYR A 524 -12.10 45.99 -36.59
C TYR A 524 -12.01 47.46 -36.99
N TYR A 525 -10.86 48.11 -36.76
CA TYR A 525 -10.67 49.51 -37.14
C TYR A 525 -10.64 49.69 -38.67
N LYS A 526 -10.03 48.77 -39.39
CA LYS A 526 -10.01 48.79 -40.87
C LYS A 526 -11.43 48.64 -41.46
N ALA A 527 -12.31 47.87 -40.82
CA ALA A 527 -13.72 47.77 -41.22
C ALA A 527 -14.48 49.07 -40.97
N LEU A 528 -14.27 49.72 -39.81
CA LEU A 528 -14.84 51.04 -39.52
C LEU A 528 -14.40 52.09 -40.54
N GLU A 529 -13.13 52.12 -40.90
CA GLU A 529 -12.58 53.04 -41.90
C GLU A 529 -13.14 52.77 -43.30
N SER A 530 -13.45 51.52 -43.66
CA SER A 530 -14.00 51.15 -44.97
C SER A 530 -15.50 51.41 -45.09
N GLY A 531 -16.18 51.89 -44.04
CA GLY A 531 -17.61 52.18 -44.03
C GLY A 531 -18.50 50.92 -43.98
N GLU A 532 -17.96 49.79 -43.58
CA GLU A 532 -18.76 48.58 -43.32
C GLU A 532 -19.66 48.78 -42.09
N GLU A 533 -20.82 48.14 -42.07
CA GLU A 533 -21.63 48.05 -40.88
C GLU A 533 -20.91 47.06 -39.90
N VAL A 534 -20.37 47.60 -38.81
CA VAL A 534 -19.48 46.87 -37.91
C VAL A 534 -20.19 46.56 -36.62
N VAL A 535 -20.32 45.24 -36.36
CA VAL A 535 -20.74 44.71 -35.06
C VAL A 535 -19.50 44.13 -34.38
N GLU A 536 -19.06 44.70 -33.26
CA GLU A 536 -17.80 44.35 -32.59
C GLU A 536 -17.70 42.84 -32.28
N SER A 537 -18.80 42.18 -31.93
CA SER A 537 -18.81 40.75 -31.65
C SER A 537 -18.35 39.87 -32.81
N ASN A 538 -18.50 40.34 -34.07
CA ASN A 538 -18.04 39.63 -35.28
C ASN A 538 -16.53 39.68 -35.48
N PHE A 539 -15.87 40.59 -34.77
CA PHE A 539 -14.41 40.76 -34.78
C PHE A 539 -13.73 40.24 -33.54
N ARG A 540 -14.51 39.65 -32.57
CA ARG A 540 -13.97 39.01 -31.37
C ARG A 540 -13.81 37.51 -31.58
N TYR A 541 -12.80 36.93 -30.93
CA TYR A 541 -12.72 35.49 -30.79
C TYR A 541 -13.94 34.98 -30.03
N SER A 542 -14.40 33.75 -30.32
CA SER A 542 -15.60 33.18 -29.73
C SER A 542 -15.39 32.66 -28.33
N GLY A 543 -14.16 32.66 -27.84
CA GLY A 543 -13.84 32.13 -26.50
C GLY A 543 -13.89 30.62 -26.40
N PRO A 544 -13.93 30.09 -25.18
CA PRO A 544 -14.05 30.77 -23.88
C PRO A 544 -12.78 31.50 -23.43
N LYS A 545 -12.88 32.34 -22.41
CA LYS A 545 -11.72 32.94 -21.73
C LYS A 545 -10.89 31.85 -21.03
N PRO A 546 -9.58 32.11 -20.78
CA PRO A 546 -8.73 31.22 -20.00
C PRO A 546 -9.35 30.86 -18.66
N LYS A 547 -9.37 29.55 -18.34
CA LYS A 547 -9.97 29.03 -17.09
C LYS A 547 -8.96 28.52 -16.08
N THR A 548 -7.68 28.45 -16.46
CA THR A 548 -6.56 28.02 -15.59
C THR A 548 -5.45 29.05 -15.64
N LYS A 549 -4.57 29.02 -14.64
CA LYS A 549 -3.39 29.88 -14.62
C LYS A 549 -2.54 29.68 -15.86
N GLU A 550 -2.33 28.42 -16.24
CA GLU A 550 -1.52 28.07 -17.42
C GLU A 550 -2.14 28.61 -18.72
N SER A 551 -3.46 28.47 -18.91
CA SER A 551 -4.15 29.03 -20.08
C SER A 551 -4.04 30.56 -20.13
N GLY A 552 -4.13 31.22 -18.96
CA GLY A 552 -3.93 32.66 -18.84
C GLY A 552 -2.50 33.09 -19.17
N ILE A 553 -1.51 32.34 -18.70
CA ILE A 553 -0.08 32.56 -19.03
C ILE A 553 0.16 32.39 -20.52
N ILE A 554 -0.43 31.36 -21.14
CA ILE A 554 -0.27 31.10 -22.60
C ILE A 554 -0.88 32.24 -23.41
N LEU A 555 -2.07 32.75 -23.03
CA LEU A 555 -2.66 33.93 -23.68
C LEU A 555 -1.72 35.15 -23.64
N LEU A 556 -1.12 35.40 -22.48
CA LEU A 556 -0.16 36.51 -22.31
C LEU A 556 1.13 36.26 -23.10
N ALA A 557 1.70 35.04 -23.03
CA ALA A 557 2.93 34.66 -23.72
C ALA A 557 2.78 34.76 -25.23
N ASP A 558 1.66 34.29 -25.80
CA ASP A 558 1.32 34.42 -27.21
C ASP A 558 1.22 35.88 -27.61
N THR A 559 0.47 36.68 -26.85
CA THR A 559 0.34 38.14 -27.11
C THR A 559 1.69 38.83 -27.08
N VAL A 560 2.53 38.52 -26.12
CA VAL A 560 3.85 39.16 -25.94
C VAL A 560 4.81 38.71 -27.03
N GLU A 561 4.86 37.41 -27.37
CA GLU A 561 5.74 36.91 -28.44
C GLU A 561 5.40 37.52 -29.80
N ALA A 562 4.12 37.48 -30.17
CA ALA A 562 3.67 38.02 -31.47
C ALA A 562 3.95 39.53 -31.60
N ALA A 563 3.69 40.30 -30.54
CA ALA A 563 3.87 41.74 -30.58
C ALA A 563 5.34 42.16 -30.48
N THR A 564 6.18 41.49 -29.71
CA THR A 564 7.61 41.86 -29.57
C THR A 564 8.43 41.66 -30.83
N ARG A 565 7.97 40.85 -31.77
CA ARG A 565 8.61 40.71 -33.10
C ARG A 565 8.63 42.03 -33.87
N THR A 566 7.61 42.87 -33.69
CA THR A 566 7.44 44.16 -34.40
C THR A 566 8.03 45.33 -33.63
N LEU A 567 8.58 45.12 -32.45
CA LEU A 567 9.12 46.18 -31.61
C LEU A 567 10.43 46.72 -32.21
N GLU A 568 10.45 48.02 -32.51
CA GLU A 568 11.62 48.71 -33.03
C GLU A 568 12.69 48.94 -31.94
N ASN A 569 12.25 49.40 -30.76
CA ASN A 569 13.14 49.64 -29.63
C ASN A 569 13.29 48.37 -28.75
N LYS A 570 14.34 47.61 -28.98
CA LYS A 570 14.68 46.40 -28.25
C LYS A 570 15.54 46.64 -27.00
N SER A 571 15.60 47.90 -26.54
CA SER A 571 16.24 48.18 -25.24
C SER A 571 15.48 47.50 -24.10
N LYS A 572 16.16 47.26 -22.96
CA LYS A 572 15.56 46.66 -21.78
C LYS A 572 14.28 47.38 -21.35
N GLU A 573 14.36 48.71 -21.26
CA GLU A 573 13.24 49.56 -20.87
C GLU A 573 12.11 49.55 -21.92
N GLY A 574 12.45 49.55 -23.23
CA GLY A 574 11.49 49.44 -24.32
C GLY A 574 10.70 48.14 -24.27
N ILE A 575 11.38 47.02 -24.08
CA ILE A 575 10.75 45.70 -23.93
C ILE A 575 9.84 45.68 -22.70
N GLU A 576 10.32 46.15 -21.53
CA GLU A 576 9.54 46.15 -20.29
C GLU A 576 8.25 46.98 -20.42
N ASN A 577 8.36 48.22 -20.86
CA ASN A 577 7.22 49.12 -21.03
C ASN A 577 6.19 48.53 -22.02
N PHE A 578 6.65 47.90 -23.08
CA PHE A 578 5.77 47.29 -24.05
C PHE A 578 5.04 46.04 -23.52
N ILE A 579 5.73 45.16 -22.82
CA ILE A 579 5.10 43.98 -22.18
C ILE A 579 4.06 44.44 -21.18
N ARG A 580 4.39 45.41 -20.32
CA ARG A 580 3.45 45.96 -19.33
C ARG A 580 2.22 46.55 -19.99
N TYR A 581 2.37 47.29 -21.10
CA TYR A 581 1.25 47.83 -21.88
C TYR A 581 0.36 46.69 -22.40
N LEU A 582 0.93 45.66 -23.03
CA LEU A 582 0.16 44.53 -23.57
C LEU A 582 -0.61 43.77 -22.49
N VAL A 583 0.03 43.47 -21.37
CA VAL A 583 -0.60 42.77 -20.27
C VAL A 583 -1.72 43.59 -19.66
N LYS A 584 -1.48 44.91 -19.46
CA LYS A 584 -2.49 45.85 -18.96
C LYS A 584 -3.73 45.87 -19.87
N SER A 585 -3.53 45.93 -21.20
CA SER A 585 -4.62 45.88 -22.17
C SER A 585 -5.47 44.59 -22.05
N LYS A 586 -4.84 43.43 -21.81
CA LYS A 586 -5.58 42.17 -21.60
C LYS A 586 -6.37 42.13 -20.28
N ILE A 587 -5.84 42.75 -19.22
CA ILE A 587 -6.54 42.90 -17.94
C ILE A 587 -7.75 43.82 -18.11
N GLU A 588 -7.59 44.98 -18.75
CA GLU A 588 -8.66 45.93 -19.01
C GLU A 588 -9.78 45.34 -19.88
N ASP A 589 -9.45 44.51 -20.88
CA ASP A 589 -10.40 43.74 -21.70
C ASP A 589 -10.97 42.50 -20.94
N LYS A 590 -10.64 42.33 -19.64
CA LYS A 590 -11.12 41.26 -18.77
C LYS A 590 -10.86 39.85 -19.29
N GLN A 591 -9.77 39.66 -20.05
CA GLN A 591 -9.47 38.36 -20.66
C GLN A 591 -8.97 37.34 -19.64
N LEU A 592 -8.46 37.78 -18.48
CA LEU A 592 -7.92 36.95 -17.42
C LEU A 592 -8.91 36.73 -16.26
N SER A 593 -10.18 37.19 -16.38
CA SER A 593 -11.15 37.16 -15.27
C SER A 593 -11.45 35.76 -14.72
N ASP A 594 -11.28 34.72 -15.53
CA ASP A 594 -11.66 33.34 -15.21
C ASP A 594 -10.43 32.45 -14.98
N SER A 595 -9.20 33.03 -15.02
CA SER A 595 -7.94 32.28 -15.08
C SER A 595 -7.33 31.88 -13.72
N ASP A 596 -7.95 32.28 -12.61
CA ASP A 596 -7.41 32.14 -11.24
C ASP A 596 -6.03 32.81 -11.02
N LEU A 597 -5.56 33.66 -11.94
CA LEU A 597 -4.34 34.45 -11.77
C LEU A 597 -4.61 35.66 -10.88
N THR A 598 -3.82 35.80 -9.83
CA THR A 598 -3.82 37.00 -8.99
C THR A 598 -2.98 38.13 -9.61
N LEU A 599 -3.25 39.39 -9.24
CA LEU A 599 -2.45 40.52 -9.73
C LEU A 599 -0.96 40.40 -9.37
N GLY A 600 -0.65 39.84 -8.19
CA GLY A 600 0.75 39.57 -7.79
C GLY A 600 1.43 38.51 -8.65
N GLU A 601 0.71 37.45 -9.01
CA GLU A 601 1.23 36.43 -9.93
C GLU A 601 1.41 36.99 -11.35
N ILE A 602 0.49 37.83 -11.82
CA ILE A 602 0.62 38.50 -13.13
C ILE A 602 1.91 39.36 -13.18
N GLU A 603 2.22 40.10 -12.11
CA GLU A 603 3.47 40.88 -12.05
C GLU A 603 4.71 39.97 -12.11
N THR A 604 4.67 38.82 -11.43
CA THR A 604 5.76 37.82 -11.50
C THR A 604 5.90 37.22 -12.90
N VAL A 605 4.77 36.94 -13.58
CA VAL A 605 4.73 36.48 -14.98
C VAL A 605 5.33 37.52 -15.93
N VAL A 606 4.97 38.81 -15.78
CA VAL A 606 5.53 39.93 -16.57
C VAL A 606 7.05 39.96 -16.39
N GLN A 607 7.53 39.88 -15.15
CA GLN A 607 8.97 39.91 -14.90
C GLN A 607 9.70 38.71 -15.53
N SER A 608 9.09 37.53 -15.52
CA SER A 608 9.61 36.33 -16.20
C SER A 608 9.71 36.53 -17.73
N PHE A 609 8.68 37.09 -18.34
CA PHE A 609 8.72 37.42 -19.79
C PHE A 609 9.83 38.42 -20.14
N ILE A 610 9.99 39.47 -19.33
CA ILE A 610 11.06 40.47 -19.53
C ILE A 610 12.42 39.78 -19.48
N ASN A 611 12.69 38.97 -18.47
CA ASN A 611 13.96 38.27 -18.32
C ASN A 611 14.25 37.33 -19.50
N THR A 612 13.24 36.57 -19.95
CA THR A 612 13.39 35.61 -21.04
C THR A 612 13.66 36.35 -22.37
N LEU A 613 12.88 37.39 -22.66
CA LEU A 613 13.04 38.14 -23.93
C LEU A 613 14.32 38.96 -23.97
N GLN A 614 14.80 39.49 -22.84
CA GLN A 614 16.12 40.12 -22.77
C GLN A 614 17.23 39.12 -23.13
N GLY A 615 17.13 37.86 -22.69
CA GLY A 615 18.07 36.81 -23.09
C GLY A 615 18.04 36.50 -24.59
N VAL A 616 16.84 36.54 -25.20
CA VAL A 616 16.65 36.26 -26.63
C VAL A 616 17.16 37.42 -27.52
N TYR A 617 16.94 38.66 -27.08
CA TYR A 617 17.29 39.86 -27.85
C TYR A 617 18.64 40.49 -27.47
N HIS A 618 19.48 39.82 -26.66
CA HIS A 618 20.85 40.32 -26.41
C HIS A 618 21.58 40.48 -27.74
N GLU A 619 22.05 41.71 -27.99
CA GLU A 619 22.88 42.00 -29.15
C GLU A 619 24.12 41.10 -29.12
N ARG A 620 24.26 40.25 -30.15
CA ARG A 620 25.53 39.57 -30.39
C ARG A 620 26.59 40.65 -30.61
N ILE A 621 27.69 40.61 -29.87
CA ILE A 621 28.86 41.44 -30.13
C ILE A 621 29.17 41.38 -31.60
N LYS A 622 29.08 42.53 -32.32
CA LYS A 622 29.46 42.61 -33.70
C LYS A 622 30.93 42.22 -33.80
N TYR A 623 31.22 41.08 -34.38
CA TYR A 623 32.59 40.70 -34.68
C TYR A 623 33.16 41.81 -35.59
N PRO A 624 34.34 42.37 -35.26
CA PRO A 624 34.97 43.34 -36.13
C PRO A 624 35.12 42.74 -37.53
N LYS A 625 34.65 43.43 -38.55
CA LYS A 625 34.92 43.03 -39.92
C LYS A 625 36.44 43.03 -40.08
N MET A 626 37.05 41.89 -40.42
CA MET A 626 38.43 41.85 -40.87
C MET A 626 38.52 42.73 -42.10
N ASP A 627 39.21 43.85 -41.98
CA ASP A 627 39.50 44.68 -43.11
C ASP A 627 40.26 43.86 -44.17
N GLU A 628 39.76 43.87 -45.39
CA GLU A 628 40.37 43.19 -46.53
C GLU A 628 41.80 43.69 -46.86
N LYS A 629 42.33 44.66 -46.10
CA LYS A 629 43.67 45.22 -46.32
C LYS A 629 44.82 44.33 -45.75
N THR A 630 44.55 43.24 -45.04
CA THR A 630 45.60 42.36 -44.49
C THR A 630 45.88 41.11 -45.34
N LYS A 631 45.35 41.06 -46.62
CA LYS A 631 45.65 39.98 -47.57
C LYS A 631 46.68 40.37 -48.61
N LYS A 632 47.45 41.42 -48.38
CA LYS A 632 48.62 41.75 -49.20
C LYS A 632 49.82 41.97 -48.28
N ASN A 633 50.45 40.93 -47.87
CA ASN A 633 51.89 40.76 -47.66
C ASN A 633 52.22 39.29 -47.64
#